data_fc924da75fc5312ecff4e7dcab4c9ffc
#
_entry.id   fc924da75fc5312ecff4e7dcab4c9ffc
#
_cell.length_a   1.000
_cell.length_b   1.000
_cell.length_c   1.000
_cell.angle_alpha   90.00
_cell.angle_beta   90.00
_cell.angle_gamma   90.00
#
_symmetry.space_group_name_H-M   'P 1'
#
loop_
_entity.id
_entity.type
_entity.pdbx_description
1 polymer ?
#
loop_
_entity_poly.entity_id
_entity_poly.type
_entity_poly.pdbx_seq_one_letter_code
_entity_poly.pdbx_strand_id
1 'polypeptide(L)'
;MREIVISKNEAGQRLNKLVMKYLNKAPSSFVYRMIRKKNIKLNNGKAVGNEIVYVGDVIQLYLSDETIESFRDDSVRAGASTGGNRFKPEIIYHDHNILIVNKPAGVLSQKASKDDYSINESVIDYLLDNEYITETQLRTFKPSVCNRLDRNTSGLVLCGVSLMGSQELSRIIRERRIDKYYYTIVKGNMTETQDITAYLVKDDKKNTVTIRDSVEEIRRAAGDLDYDKIHTIFQPVRTNGKYTRRRYLSI
;
A
#
# COMPACT_ATOMS: atom_id res chain seq x y z
N MET A 1 9.26 31.29 -10.02
CA MET A 1 7.89 30.74 -10.03
C MET A 1 7.98 29.37 -10.65
N ARG A 2 7.38 28.36 -10.03
CA ARG A 2 7.32 26.99 -10.53
C ARG A 2 5.87 26.54 -10.68
N GLU A 3 5.58 25.80 -11.73
CA GLU A 3 4.25 25.25 -12.01
C GLU A 3 4.26 23.75 -11.92
N ILE A 4 3.16 23.18 -11.41
CA ILE A 4 2.88 21.75 -11.38
C ILE A 4 1.59 21.54 -12.16
N VAL A 5 1.70 20.95 -13.35
CA VAL A 5 0.53 20.57 -14.16
C VAL A 5 0.03 19.21 -13.68
N ILE A 6 -1.24 19.14 -13.33
CA ILE A 6 -1.85 17.92 -12.79
C ILE A 6 -2.11 16.92 -13.90
N SER A 7 -1.49 15.78 -13.81
CA SER A 7 -1.71 14.63 -14.69
C SER A 7 -2.78 13.68 -14.12
N LYS A 8 -3.09 12.61 -14.86
CA LYS A 8 -4.00 11.55 -14.39
C LYS A 8 -3.56 10.90 -13.08
N ASN A 9 -2.26 10.87 -12.81
CA ASN A 9 -1.71 10.20 -11.61
C ASN A 9 -1.89 11.03 -10.34
N GLU A 10 -2.01 12.36 -10.46
CA GLU A 10 -2.16 13.26 -9.32
C GLU A 10 -3.59 13.68 -9.08
N ALA A 11 -4.45 13.64 -10.10
CA ALA A 11 -5.83 14.08 -10.01
C ALA A 11 -6.62 13.37 -8.90
N GLY A 12 -7.57 14.09 -8.27
CA GLY A 12 -8.35 13.59 -7.15
C GLY A 12 -7.72 13.81 -5.78
N GLN A 13 -6.51 14.37 -5.70
CA GLN A 13 -5.89 14.76 -4.41
C GLN A 13 -6.40 16.14 -3.97
N ARG A 14 -6.30 16.41 -2.65
CA ARG A 14 -6.45 17.78 -2.16
C ARG A 14 -5.18 18.57 -2.45
N LEU A 15 -5.33 19.84 -2.85
CA LEU A 15 -4.23 20.74 -3.15
C LEU A 15 -3.14 20.75 -2.07
N ASN A 16 -3.54 20.95 -0.80
CA ASN A 16 -2.59 20.98 0.31
C ASN A 16 -1.79 19.68 0.45
N LYS A 17 -2.45 18.53 0.24
CA LYS A 17 -1.80 17.21 0.35
C LYS A 17 -0.80 16.99 -0.80
N LEU A 18 -1.14 17.42 -2.00
CA LEU A 18 -0.25 17.33 -3.15
C LEU A 18 0.97 18.23 -2.95
N VAL A 19 0.76 19.49 -2.53
CA VAL A 19 1.88 20.41 -2.26
C VAL A 19 2.78 19.91 -1.13
N MET A 20 2.22 19.31 -0.05
CA MET A 20 3.01 18.70 1.03
C MET A 20 3.85 17.52 0.54
N LYS A 21 3.39 16.76 -0.45
CA LYS A 21 4.19 15.70 -1.07
C LYS A 21 5.30 16.27 -1.94
N TYR A 22 4.99 17.33 -2.69
CA TYR A 22 5.95 18.00 -3.56
C TYR A 22 7.06 18.70 -2.77
N LEU A 23 6.71 19.34 -1.64
CA LEU A 23 7.63 19.97 -0.68
C LEU A 23 7.72 19.06 0.58
N ASN A 24 8.29 17.87 0.41
CA ASN A 24 8.19 16.78 1.38
C ASN A 24 8.93 16.99 2.72
N LYS A 25 9.84 17.98 2.79
CA LYS A 25 10.49 18.45 4.02
C LYS A 25 9.79 19.67 4.64
N ALA A 26 8.81 20.28 3.95
CA ALA A 26 8.13 21.45 4.48
C ALA A 26 7.16 21.07 5.61
N PRO A 27 7.19 21.78 6.74
CA PRO A 27 6.15 21.65 7.76
C PRO A 27 4.77 21.99 7.16
N SER A 28 3.73 21.28 7.58
CA SER A 28 2.35 21.56 7.11
C SER A 28 1.95 23.02 7.36
N SER A 29 2.38 23.60 8.47
CA SER A 29 2.16 25.02 8.82
C SER A 29 2.74 25.98 7.79
N PHE A 30 3.89 25.64 7.17
CA PHE A 30 4.49 26.42 6.10
C PHE A 30 3.59 26.41 4.86
N VAL A 31 3.14 25.24 4.42
CA VAL A 31 2.28 25.09 3.25
C VAL A 31 0.98 25.88 3.42
N TYR A 32 0.29 25.75 4.54
CA TYR A 32 -0.94 26.52 4.82
C TYR A 32 -0.68 28.03 4.87
N ARG A 33 0.46 28.47 5.42
CA ARG A 33 0.86 29.88 5.42
C ARG A 33 1.08 30.41 4.01
N MET A 34 1.71 29.61 3.11
CA MET A 34 1.96 30.04 1.72
C MET A 34 0.67 30.08 0.91
N ILE A 35 -0.26 29.17 1.13
CA ILE A 35 -1.61 29.21 0.53
C ILE A 35 -2.33 30.50 0.97
N ARG A 36 -2.35 30.78 2.27
CA ARG A 36 -3.01 31.98 2.84
C ARG A 36 -2.40 33.29 2.32
N LYS A 37 -1.06 33.33 2.14
CA LYS A 37 -0.35 34.47 1.57
C LYS A 37 -0.48 34.58 0.05
N LYS A 38 -1.24 33.69 -0.60
CA LYS A 38 -1.40 33.61 -2.06
C LYS A 38 -0.10 33.32 -2.83
N ASN A 39 0.91 32.79 -2.15
CA ASN A 39 2.15 32.31 -2.77
C ASN A 39 1.98 30.91 -3.38
N ILE A 40 0.88 30.23 -3.08
CA ILE A 40 0.44 29.01 -3.74
C ILE A 40 -0.95 29.28 -4.29
N LYS A 41 -1.12 29.10 -5.61
CA LYS A 41 -2.36 29.33 -6.32
C LYS A 41 -2.77 28.09 -7.11
N LEU A 42 -4.04 28.00 -7.44
CA LEU A 42 -4.62 26.99 -8.33
C LEU A 42 -5.25 27.71 -9.52
N ASN A 43 -4.81 27.38 -10.73
CA ASN A 43 -5.32 27.98 -11.99
C ASN A 43 -5.31 29.53 -11.94
N ASN A 44 -4.22 30.10 -11.46
CA ASN A 44 -4.05 31.55 -11.22
C ASN A 44 -5.00 32.15 -10.17
N GLY A 45 -5.92 31.36 -9.61
CA GLY A 45 -6.88 31.78 -8.59
C GLY A 45 -6.35 31.66 -7.17
N LYS A 46 -7.04 32.31 -6.22
CA LYS A 46 -6.79 32.13 -4.79
C LYS A 46 -7.18 30.69 -4.37
N ALA A 47 -6.27 30.00 -3.71
CA ALA A 47 -6.52 28.68 -3.16
C ALA A 47 -6.83 28.75 -1.65
N VAL A 48 -7.57 27.75 -1.14
CA VAL A 48 -7.88 27.52 0.28
C VAL A 48 -7.11 26.31 0.81
N GLY A 49 -6.74 25.39 -0.09
CA GLY A 49 -5.93 24.19 0.20
C GLY A 49 -6.72 22.89 0.27
N ASN A 50 -8.04 22.95 0.40
CA ASN A 50 -8.91 21.77 0.45
C ASN A 50 -9.52 21.38 -0.90
N GLU A 51 -9.25 22.18 -1.93
CA GLU A 51 -9.74 21.92 -3.29
C GLU A 51 -9.22 20.57 -3.78
N ILE A 52 -10.09 19.83 -4.46
CA ILE A 52 -9.69 18.65 -5.22
C ILE A 52 -9.12 19.14 -6.55
N VAL A 53 -7.94 18.67 -6.90
CA VAL A 53 -7.31 19.01 -8.19
C VAL A 53 -7.71 18.00 -9.25
N TYR A 54 -7.89 18.48 -10.48
CA TYR A 54 -8.30 17.70 -11.64
C TYR A 54 -7.22 17.69 -12.71
N VAL A 55 -7.32 16.76 -13.66
CA VAL A 55 -6.40 16.70 -14.79
C VAL A 55 -6.42 18.02 -15.57
N GLY A 56 -5.24 18.57 -15.82
CA GLY A 56 -5.05 19.86 -16.50
C GLY A 56 -5.01 21.06 -15.55
N ASP A 57 -5.38 20.91 -14.29
CA ASP A 57 -5.17 21.99 -13.30
C ASP A 57 -3.69 22.33 -13.19
N VAL A 58 -3.41 23.60 -12.90
CA VAL A 58 -2.04 24.11 -12.71
C VAL A 58 -1.90 24.71 -11.32
N ILE A 59 -0.97 24.14 -10.54
CA ILE A 59 -0.59 24.71 -9.23
C ILE A 59 0.61 25.62 -9.47
N GLN A 60 0.47 26.91 -9.15
CA GLN A 60 1.56 27.88 -9.20
C GLN A 60 2.19 28.08 -7.83
N LEU A 61 3.51 27.88 -7.75
CA LEU A 61 4.32 28.12 -6.56
C LEU A 61 5.13 29.40 -6.76
N TYR A 62 4.69 30.49 -6.14
CA TYR A 62 5.42 31.77 -6.08
C TYR A 62 6.42 31.75 -4.92
N LEU A 63 7.38 30.82 -4.99
CA LEU A 63 8.47 30.64 -4.06
C LEU A 63 9.79 30.76 -4.82
N SER A 64 10.87 31.16 -4.13
CA SER A 64 12.19 31.12 -4.74
C SER A 64 12.64 29.66 -4.96
N ASP A 65 13.48 29.42 -5.94
CA ASP A 65 14.00 28.07 -6.22
C ASP A 65 14.78 27.55 -5.01
N GLU A 66 15.55 28.38 -4.32
CA GLU A 66 16.23 28.02 -3.06
C GLU A 66 15.27 27.52 -2.00
N THR A 67 14.11 28.19 -1.82
CA THR A 67 13.08 27.76 -0.87
C THR A 67 12.49 26.41 -1.28
N ILE A 68 12.19 26.21 -2.57
CA ILE A 68 11.66 24.96 -3.09
C ILE A 68 12.67 23.83 -2.86
N GLU A 69 13.94 24.05 -3.19
CA GLU A 69 14.99 23.05 -3.04
C GLU A 69 15.29 22.71 -1.58
N SER A 70 15.27 23.71 -0.68
CA SER A 70 15.44 23.46 0.77
C SER A 70 14.35 22.58 1.38
N PHE A 71 13.14 22.63 0.83
CA PHE A 71 12.00 21.81 1.26
C PHE A 71 11.75 20.56 0.43
N ARG A 72 12.67 20.25 -0.51
CA ARG A 72 12.61 19.02 -1.29
C ARG A 72 13.72 18.07 -0.89
N ASP A 73 13.37 16.81 -0.79
CA ASP A 73 14.33 15.73 -0.73
C ASP A 73 14.26 14.95 -2.03
N ASP A 74 15.19 15.21 -2.92
CA ASP A 74 15.33 14.47 -4.18
C ASP A 74 16.06 13.13 -3.99
N SER A 75 16.57 12.83 -2.78
CA SER A 75 17.13 11.53 -2.44
C SER A 75 16.07 10.41 -2.35
N VAL A 76 14.81 10.76 -2.56
CA VAL A 76 13.71 9.80 -2.78
C VAL A 76 13.80 9.24 -4.21
N ARG A 77 14.97 8.79 -4.64
CA ARG A 77 15.05 7.72 -5.62
C ARG A 77 14.41 6.51 -4.93
N ALA A 78 13.15 6.28 -5.25
CA ALA A 78 12.55 5.00 -4.97
C ALA A 78 13.55 3.96 -5.48
N GLY A 79 13.98 3.06 -4.63
CA GLY A 79 14.91 2.02 -5.05
C GLY A 79 16.40 2.28 -4.86
N ALA A 80 16.87 3.48 -4.46
CA ALA A 80 18.24 3.67 -4.02
C ALA A 80 18.49 3.11 -2.61
N SER A 81 17.94 1.93 -2.30
CA SER A 81 18.47 1.11 -1.23
C SER A 81 19.78 0.49 -1.75
N THR A 82 20.88 0.98 -1.23
CA THR A 82 22.24 0.54 -1.57
C THR A 82 22.56 -0.86 -1.05
N GLY A 83 21.62 -1.56 -0.40
CA GLY A 83 21.91 -2.76 0.37
C GLY A 83 21.07 -4.01 0.11
N GLY A 84 19.99 -3.99 -0.66
CA GLY A 84 19.16 -5.17 -0.88
C GLY A 84 19.41 -5.87 -2.22
N ASN A 85 19.29 -7.21 -2.27
CA ASN A 85 19.26 -7.94 -3.54
C ASN A 85 18.07 -7.46 -4.36
N ARG A 86 18.32 -6.63 -5.39
CA ARG A 86 17.29 -6.21 -6.34
C ARG A 86 16.81 -7.43 -7.13
N PHE A 87 15.52 -7.54 -7.34
CA PHE A 87 14.91 -8.58 -8.15
C PHE A 87 13.86 -7.97 -9.08
N LYS A 88 13.66 -8.60 -10.23
CA LYS A 88 12.59 -8.21 -11.15
C LYS A 88 11.27 -8.81 -10.66
N PRO A 89 10.20 -8.01 -10.53
CA PRO A 89 8.89 -8.53 -10.15
C PRO A 89 8.30 -9.35 -11.31
N GLU A 90 7.65 -10.45 -10.98
CA GLU A 90 6.84 -11.21 -11.94
C GLU A 90 5.48 -10.50 -12.09
N ILE A 91 5.29 -9.79 -13.20
CA ILE A 91 4.07 -9.03 -13.48
C ILE A 91 3.01 -9.98 -14.04
N ILE A 92 1.86 -10.05 -13.36
CA ILE A 92 0.70 -10.85 -13.79
C ILE A 92 -0.29 -10.01 -14.59
N TYR A 93 -0.45 -8.74 -14.20
CA TYR A 93 -1.33 -7.79 -14.88
C TYR A 93 -0.81 -6.36 -14.69
N HIS A 94 -0.99 -5.51 -15.69
CA HIS A 94 -0.67 -4.10 -15.62
C HIS A 94 -1.56 -3.29 -16.57
N ASP A 95 -2.18 -2.25 -16.04
CA ASP A 95 -2.84 -1.18 -16.79
C ASP A 95 -2.48 0.20 -16.23
N HIS A 96 -3.18 1.27 -16.68
CA HIS A 96 -2.92 2.64 -16.25
C HIS A 96 -3.20 2.90 -14.76
N ASN A 97 -3.95 2.03 -14.07
CA ASN A 97 -4.44 2.26 -12.73
C ASN A 97 -3.89 1.26 -11.71
N ILE A 98 -3.73 0.01 -12.13
CA ILE A 98 -3.35 -1.08 -11.24
C ILE A 98 -2.26 -1.95 -11.85
N LEU A 99 -1.50 -2.58 -10.98
CA LEU A 99 -0.54 -3.61 -11.32
C LEU A 99 -0.68 -4.77 -10.34
N ILE A 100 -0.63 -6.00 -10.85
CA ILE A 100 -0.67 -7.22 -10.04
C ILE A 100 0.66 -7.94 -10.23
N VAL A 101 1.31 -8.26 -9.12
CA VAL A 101 2.61 -8.94 -9.11
C VAL A 101 2.52 -10.24 -8.33
N ASN A 102 3.19 -11.28 -8.81
CA ASN A 102 3.40 -12.51 -8.05
C ASN A 102 4.60 -12.34 -7.11
N LYS A 103 4.33 -12.18 -5.83
CA LYS A 103 5.38 -12.06 -4.81
C LYS A 103 6.00 -13.43 -4.53
N PRO A 104 7.31 -13.63 -4.67
CA PRO A 104 7.94 -14.87 -4.23
C PRO A 104 7.98 -14.98 -2.70
N ALA A 105 8.14 -16.19 -2.19
CA ALA A 105 8.45 -16.41 -0.77
C ALA A 105 9.85 -15.85 -0.42
N GLY A 106 10.03 -15.42 0.81
CA GLY A 106 11.29 -14.82 1.29
C GLY A 106 11.37 -13.30 1.12
N VAL A 107 10.48 -12.70 0.31
CA VAL A 107 10.48 -11.28 -0.01
C VAL A 107 9.41 -10.53 0.80
N LEU A 108 9.73 -9.32 1.25
CA LEU A 108 8.80 -8.42 1.93
C LEU A 108 7.82 -7.78 0.94
N SER A 109 6.57 -7.58 1.35
CA SER A 109 5.61 -6.77 0.58
C SER A 109 5.94 -5.28 0.63
N GLN A 110 6.39 -4.80 1.80
CA GLN A 110 6.84 -3.43 2.06
C GLN A 110 8.08 -3.47 2.94
N LYS A 111 8.92 -2.43 2.86
CA LYS A 111 10.11 -2.30 3.73
C LYS A 111 9.73 -2.33 5.21
N ALA A 112 10.50 -3.05 6.01
CA ALA A 112 10.49 -2.96 7.47
C ALA A 112 11.58 -2.00 7.97
N SER A 113 12.71 -1.89 7.24
CA SER A 113 13.81 -0.97 7.49
C SER A 113 14.17 -0.17 6.24
N LYS A 114 15.01 0.88 6.38
CA LYS A 114 15.44 1.72 5.26
C LYS A 114 16.22 0.94 4.20
N ASP A 115 16.97 -0.06 4.63
CA ASP A 115 17.88 -0.84 3.77
C ASP A 115 17.20 -2.03 3.08
N ASP A 116 15.94 -2.33 3.45
CA ASP A 116 15.20 -3.40 2.83
C ASP A 116 14.84 -3.07 1.37
N TYR A 117 14.85 -4.10 0.53
CA TYR A 117 14.26 -4.06 -0.80
C TYR A 117 13.02 -4.97 -0.82
N SER A 118 11.88 -4.45 -1.18
CA SER A 118 10.59 -5.15 -1.11
C SER A 118 9.88 -5.16 -2.47
N ILE A 119 8.76 -5.86 -2.55
CA ILE A 119 7.90 -5.83 -3.76
C ILE A 119 7.52 -4.40 -4.13
N ASN A 120 7.25 -3.55 -3.15
CA ASN A 120 6.88 -2.16 -3.43
C ASN A 120 7.99 -1.41 -4.20
N GLU A 121 9.24 -1.56 -3.79
CA GLU A 121 10.38 -0.96 -4.49
C GLU A 121 10.60 -1.58 -5.86
N SER A 122 10.49 -2.93 -5.97
CA SER A 122 10.66 -3.61 -7.26
C SER A 122 9.60 -3.20 -8.30
N VAL A 123 8.37 -2.93 -7.86
CA VAL A 123 7.30 -2.40 -8.73
C VAL A 123 7.62 -0.98 -9.18
N ILE A 124 8.12 -0.12 -8.30
CA ILE A 124 8.50 1.25 -8.66
C ILE A 124 9.66 1.24 -9.65
N ASP A 125 10.70 0.43 -9.41
CA ASP A 125 11.82 0.28 -10.33
C ASP A 125 11.32 -0.23 -11.71
N TYR A 126 10.43 -1.24 -11.72
CA TYR A 126 9.84 -1.75 -12.96
C TYR A 126 9.09 -0.65 -13.74
N LEU A 127 8.31 0.19 -13.05
CA LEU A 127 7.55 1.26 -13.70
C LEU A 127 8.48 2.36 -14.26
N LEU A 128 9.59 2.67 -13.58
CA LEU A 128 10.60 3.61 -14.04
C LEU A 128 11.41 3.05 -15.21
N ASP A 129 11.89 1.81 -15.11
CA ASP A 129 12.73 1.16 -16.13
C ASP A 129 11.99 0.98 -17.47
N ASN A 130 10.65 0.88 -17.43
CA ASN A 130 9.81 0.76 -18.63
C ASN A 130 9.12 2.09 -19.01
N GLU A 131 9.53 3.22 -18.43
CA GLU A 131 9.01 4.56 -18.72
C GLU A 131 7.50 4.73 -18.52
N TYR A 132 6.86 3.86 -17.70
CA TYR A 132 5.45 4.00 -17.33
C TYR A 132 5.20 5.18 -16.38
N ILE A 133 6.21 5.54 -15.59
CA ILE A 133 6.22 6.71 -14.72
C ILE A 133 7.59 7.40 -14.80
N THR A 134 7.61 8.68 -14.44
CA THR A 134 8.83 9.47 -14.33
C THR A 134 9.20 9.73 -12.87
N GLU A 135 10.47 10.04 -12.59
CA GLU A 135 10.89 10.47 -11.26
C GLU A 135 10.13 11.73 -10.78
N THR A 136 9.74 12.61 -11.72
CA THR A 136 8.95 13.80 -11.41
C THR A 136 7.56 13.43 -10.89
N GLN A 137 6.90 12.45 -11.49
CA GLN A 137 5.58 11.97 -11.05
C GLN A 137 5.64 11.30 -9.68
N LEU A 138 6.74 10.61 -9.33
CA LEU A 138 6.93 10.03 -7.99
C LEU A 138 6.89 11.08 -6.86
N ARG A 139 7.14 12.36 -7.18
CA ARG A 139 7.12 13.45 -6.20
C ARG A 139 5.71 13.81 -5.74
N THR A 140 4.73 13.57 -6.60
CA THR A 140 3.33 13.95 -6.37
C THR A 140 2.45 12.73 -6.07
N PHE A 141 2.77 11.60 -6.68
CA PHE A 141 2.13 10.31 -6.42
C PHE A 141 3.16 9.19 -6.45
N LYS A 142 3.20 8.36 -5.42
CA LYS A 142 4.06 7.18 -5.34
C LYS A 142 3.20 5.91 -5.43
N PRO A 143 3.38 5.07 -6.47
CA PRO A 143 2.75 3.76 -6.54
C PRO A 143 3.01 2.95 -5.29
N SER A 144 2.02 2.19 -4.83
CA SER A 144 2.14 1.42 -3.62
C SER A 144 1.29 0.15 -3.63
N VAL A 145 1.75 -0.86 -2.89
CA VAL A 145 0.99 -2.08 -2.65
C VAL A 145 -0.24 -1.77 -1.79
N CYS A 146 -1.39 -2.34 -2.16
CA CYS A 146 -2.67 -2.15 -1.48
C CYS A 146 -3.01 -3.31 -0.51
N ASN A 147 -2.40 -4.48 -0.70
CA ASN A 147 -2.44 -5.60 0.24
C ASN A 147 -1.03 -6.07 0.57
N ARG A 148 -0.91 -6.84 1.64
CA ARG A 148 0.37 -7.42 2.06
C ARG A 148 0.22 -8.92 2.22
N LEU A 149 1.28 -9.61 1.88
CA LEU A 149 1.52 -11.01 2.24
C LEU A 149 2.74 -11.06 3.16
N ASP A 150 2.78 -12.01 4.06
CA ASP A 150 3.94 -12.24 4.91
C ASP A 150 5.18 -12.56 4.09
N ARG A 151 6.36 -12.38 4.68
CA ARG A 151 7.65 -12.61 4.00
C ARG A 151 7.68 -13.98 3.30
N ASN A 152 7.29 -15.04 4.00
CA ASN A 152 7.37 -16.41 3.51
C ASN A 152 6.12 -16.88 2.75
N THR A 153 5.13 -16.03 2.58
CA THR A 153 3.94 -16.29 1.77
C THR A 153 4.15 -15.77 0.35
N SER A 154 4.05 -16.63 -0.64
CA SER A 154 4.03 -16.26 -2.06
C SER A 154 2.61 -16.00 -2.54
N GLY A 155 2.46 -15.25 -3.63
CA GLY A 155 1.16 -15.01 -4.26
C GLY A 155 0.94 -13.56 -4.71
N LEU A 156 -0.32 -13.25 -5.01
CA LEU A 156 -0.69 -12.00 -5.67
C LEU A 156 -0.66 -10.81 -4.71
N VAL A 157 0.06 -9.78 -5.11
CA VAL A 157 0.07 -8.47 -4.47
C VAL A 157 -0.48 -7.44 -5.46
N LEU A 158 -1.46 -6.68 -5.01
CA LEU A 158 -2.17 -5.65 -5.77
C LEU A 158 -1.50 -4.31 -5.51
N CYS A 159 -1.16 -3.59 -6.57
CA CYS A 159 -0.50 -2.28 -6.49
C CYS A 159 -1.35 -1.24 -7.20
N GLY A 160 -1.59 -0.11 -6.57
CA GLY A 160 -2.14 1.07 -7.23
C GLY A 160 -1.01 1.84 -7.91
N VAL A 161 -1.09 2.01 -9.24
CA VAL A 161 -0.11 2.77 -10.03
C VAL A 161 -0.62 4.16 -10.39
N SER A 162 -1.88 4.46 -10.09
CA SER A 162 -2.47 5.80 -10.06
C SER A 162 -3.17 6.04 -8.73
N LEU A 163 -3.47 7.30 -8.40
CA LEU A 163 -4.23 7.63 -7.19
C LEU A 163 -5.62 6.96 -7.23
N MET A 164 -6.30 7.03 -8.38
CA MET A 164 -7.62 6.40 -8.57
C MET A 164 -7.54 4.89 -8.36
N GLY A 165 -6.54 4.21 -8.95
CA GLY A 165 -6.33 2.78 -8.77
C GLY A 165 -6.04 2.41 -7.31
N SER A 166 -5.19 3.20 -6.63
CA SER A 166 -4.89 3.00 -5.20
C SER A 166 -6.12 3.15 -4.32
N GLN A 167 -6.94 4.16 -4.57
CA GLN A 167 -8.17 4.42 -3.81
C GLN A 167 -9.20 3.32 -4.04
N GLU A 168 -9.40 2.90 -5.29
CA GLU A 168 -10.37 1.86 -5.65
C GLU A 168 -9.94 0.50 -5.10
N LEU A 169 -8.67 0.09 -5.27
CA LEU A 169 -8.16 -1.14 -4.67
C LEU A 169 -8.32 -1.14 -3.14
N SER A 170 -7.96 -0.03 -2.50
CA SER A 170 -8.12 0.10 -1.04
C SER A 170 -9.59 0.03 -0.60
N ARG A 171 -10.50 0.60 -1.41
CA ARG A 171 -11.94 0.56 -1.16
C ARG A 171 -12.48 -0.87 -1.24
N ILE A 172 -12.24 -1.57 -2.35
CA ILE A 172 -12.77 -2.93 -2.55
C ILE A 172 -12.17 -3.95 -1.57
N ILE A 173 -10.90 -3.77 -1.15
CA ILE A 173 -10.27 -4.59 -0.11
C ILE A 173 -10.93 -4.34 1.25
N ARG A 174 -11.15 -3.08 1.64
CA ARG A 174 -11.79 -2.70 2.90
C ARG A 174 -13.25 -3.15 2.95
N GLU A 175 -13.97 -3.05 1.84
CA GLU A 175 -15.37 -3.49 1.71
C GLU A 175 -15.49 -5.01 1.57
N ARG A 176 -14.37 -5.75 1.62
CA ARG A 176 -14.32 -7.22 1.47
C ARG A 176 -14.96 -7.72 0.16
N ARG A 177 -14.80 -6.97 -0.93
CA ARG A 177 -15.32 -7.31 -2.26
C ARG A 177 -14.36 -8.15 -3.10
N ILE A 178 -13.26 -8.59 -2.51
CA ILE A 178 -12.27 -9.49 -3.11
C ILE A 178 -12.18 -10.74 -2.24
N ASP A 179 -12.48 -11.87 -2.83
CA ASP A 179 -12.26 -13.17 -2.21
C ASP A 179 -10.77 -13.50 -2.21
N LYS A 180 -10.21 -13.79 -1.04
CA LYS A 180 -8.80 -14.11 -0.86
C LYS A 180 -8.62 -15.59 -0.63
N TYR A 181 -8.13 -16.29 -1.64
CA TYR A 181 -7.84 -17.72 -1.57
C TYR A 181 -6.36 -17.98 -1.36
N TYR A 182 -6.07 -18.92 -0.47
CA TYR A 182 -4.72 -19.37 -0.19
C TYR A 182 -4.63 -20.89 -0.33
N TYR A 183 -3.45 -21.36 -0.70
CA TYR A 183 -3.12 -22.78 -0.66
C TYR A 183 -2.12 -23.06 0.45
N THR A 184 -2.33 -24.14 1.19
CA THR A 184 -1.40 -24.59 2.22
C THR A 184 -1.34 -26.12 2.24
N ILE A 185 -0.25 -26.65 2.78
CA ILE A 185 -0.08 -28.08 3.02
C ILE A 185 -0.06 -28.29 4.51
N VAL A 186 -0.91 -29.16 4.98
CA VAL A 186 -1.01 -29.54 6.40
C VAL A 186 -0.72 -31.02 6.59
N LYS A 187 -0.21 -31.39 7.76
CA LYS A 187 -0.06 -32.78 8.17
C LYS A 187 -1.44 -33.36 8.51
N GLY A 188 -1.69 -34.59 8.11
CA GLY A 188 -2.93 -35.31 8.34
C GLY A 188 -3.77 -35.46 7.08
N ASN A 189 -4.78 -36.31 7.19
CA ASN A 189 -5.73 -36.60 6.13
C ASN A 189 -7.04 -35.83 6.40
N MET A 190 -7.23 -34.74 5.66
CA MET A 190 -8.47 -33.95 5.71
C MET A 190 -9.32 -34.31 4.48
N THR A 191 -10.48 -34.87 4.70
CA THR A 191 -11.40 -35.37 3.64
C THR A 191 -12.60 -34.46 3.41
N GLU A 192 -12.94 -33.62 4.39
CA GLU A 192 -14.14 -32.79 4.35
C GLU A 192 -13.80 -31.30 4.47
N THR A 193 -14.69 -30.46 3.97
CA THR A 193 -14.64 -29.02 4.17
C THR A 193 -14.86 -28.69 5.63
N GLN A 194 -14.02 -27.81 6.18
CA GLN A 194 -14.17 -27.27 7.53
C GLN A 194 -14.50 -25.77 7.43
N ASP A 195 -15.56 -25.39 8.11
CA ASP A 195 -16.00 -23.99 8.26
C ASP A 195 -15.75 -23.60 9.72
N ILE A 196 -14.75 -22.74 9.95
CA ILE A 196 -14.26 -22.42 11.29
C ILE A 196 -14.45 -20.94 11.56
N THR A 197 -15.21 -20.65 12.61
CA THR A 197 -15.29 -19.32 13.24
C THR A 197 -14.46 -19.35 14.53
N ALA A 198 -13.61 -18.38 14.73
CA ALA A 198 -12.83 -18.23 15.94
C ALA A 198 -12.66 -16.75 16.31
N TYR A 199 -12.07 -16.50 17.47
CA TYR A 199 -11.82 -15.17 18.00
C TYR A 199 -10.32 -14.98 18.24
N LEU A 200 -9.79 -13.81 17.81
CA LEU A 200 -8.38 -13.50 17.82
C LEU A 200 -8.12 -12.25 18.65
N VAL A 201 -7.16 -12.33 19.56
CA VAL A 201 -6.61 -11.17 20.27
C VAL A 201 -5.13 -11.05 19.93
N LYS A 202 -4.72 -9.84 19.58
CA LYS A 202 -3.32 -9.50 19.37
C LYS A 202 -2.75 -8.76 20.58
N ASP A 203 -1.69 -9.27 21.16
CA ASP A 203 -0.88 -8.56 22.14
C ASP A 203 0.26 -7.85 21.40
N ASP A 204 0.09 -6.57 21.14
CA ASP A 204 1.09 -5.76 20.42
C ASP A 204 2.39 -5.60 21.19
N LYS A 205 2.37 -5.68 22.53
CA LYS A 205 3.58 -5.58 23.36
C LYS A 205 4.45 -6.83 23.24
N LYS A 206 3.82 -8.00 23.19
CA LYS A 206 4.50 -9.29 23.08
C LYS A 206 4.62 -9.76 21.63
N ASN A 207 3.97 -9.07 20.68
CA ASN A 207 3.84 -9.48 19.28
C ASN A 207 3.33 -10.93 19.13
N THR A 208 2.36 -11.31 19.97
CA THR A 208 1.75 -12.64 19.98
C THR A 208 0.26 -12.55 19.66
N VAL A 209 -0.25 -13.63 19.09
CA VAL A 209 -1.67 -13.78 18.76
C VAL A 209 -2.23 -14.95 19.56
N THR A 210 -3.37 -14.74 20.21
CA THR A 210 -4.14 -15.78 20.90
C THR A 210 -5.43 -16.01 20.12
N ILE A 211 -5.73 -17.27 19.79
CA ILE A 211 -6.95 -17.66 19.09
C ILE A 211 -7.72 -18.63 19.99
N ARG A 212 -9.05 -18.46 20.06
CA ARG A 212 -9.98 -19.33 20.79
C ARG A 212 -11.29 -19.49 20.01
N ASP A 213 -12.00 -20.55 20.31
CA ASP A 213 -13.25 -20.92 19.62
C ASP A 213 -14.46 -20.15 20.15
N SER A 214 -14.37 -19.55 21.34
CA SER A 214 -15.44 -18.77 21.94
C SER A 214 -14.97 -17.46 22.55
N VAL A 215 -15.92 -16.51 22.72
CA VAL A 215 -15.65 -15.22 23.37
C VAL A 215 -15.29 -15.42 24.84
N GLU A 216 -15.91 -16.38 25.53
CA GLU A 216 -15.63 -16.70 26.93
C GLU A 216 -14.20 -17.18 27.12
N GLU A 217 -13.72 -18.04 26.21
CA GLU A 217 -12.35 -18.54 26.24
C GLU A 217 -11.32 -17.46 25.93
N ILE A 218 -11.63 -16.55 24.97
CA ILE A 218 -10.71 -15.44 24.64
C ILE A 218 -10.61 -14.46 25.82
N ARG A 219 -11.72 -14.15 26.48
CA ARG A 219 -11.74 -13.29 27.67
C ARG A 219 -10.96 -13.90 28.84
N ARG A 220 -11.08 -15.21 29.07
CA ARG A 220 -10.26 -15.92 30.09
C ARG A 220 -8.77 -15.90 29.77
N ALA A 221 -8.41 -16.01 28.49
CA ALA A 221 -7.01 -16.08 28.07
C ALA A 221 -6.32 -14.71 27.98
N ALA A 222 -7.06 -13.66 27.61
CA ALA A 222 -6.52 -12.36 27.26
C ALA A 222 -7.15 -11.17 28.03
N GLY A 223 -8.12 -11.42 28.93
CA GLY A 223 -8.85 -10.38 29.65
C GLY A 223 -9.81 -9.59 28.77
N ASP A 224 -10.08 -8.34 29.14
CA ASP A 224 -11.00 -7.44 28.41
C ASP A 224 -10.32 -6.71 27.23
N LEU A 225 -9.38 -7.36 26.56
CA LEU A 225 -8.79 -6.82 25.33
C LEU A 225 -9.78 -6.93 24.17
N ASP A 226 -9.72 -5.98 23.25
CA ASP A 226 -10.48 -6.03 22.01
C ASP A 226 -10.09 -7.28 21.20
N TYR A 227 -11.10 -7.95 20.66
CA TYR A 227 -10.92 -9.16 19.86
C TYR A 227 -11.57 -9.02 18.49
N ASP A 228 -10.94 -9.62 17.50
CA ASP A 228 -11.49 -9.77 16.16
C ASP A 228 -12.16 -11.14 16.00
N LYS A 229 -13.35 -11.16 15.40
CA LYS A 229 -13.95 -12.39 14.92
C LYS A 229 -13.33 -12.75 13.58
N ILE A 230 -12.80 -13.97 13.47
CA ILE A 230 -12.25 -14.51 12.23
C ILE A 230 -13.10 -15.67 11.73
N HIS A 231 -13.23 -15.75 10.41
CA HIS A 231 -13.96 -16.81 9.74
C HIS A 231 -13.11 -17.36 8.60
N THR A 232 -12.90 -18.68 8.58
CA THR A 232 -12.05 -19.33 7.58
C THR A 232 -12.67 -20.64 7.13
N ILE A 233 -12.83 -20.78 5.82
CA ILE A 233 -13.31 -22.02 5.20
C ILE A 233 -12.13 -22.77 4.60
N PHE A 234 -11.90 -24.00 5.05
CA PHE A 234 -10.85 -24.88 4.55
C PHE A 234 -11.45 -25.98 3.67
N GLN A 235 -10.99 -26.06 2.42
CA GLN A 235 -11.43 -27.07 1.45
C GLN A 235 -10.24 -27.98 1.09
N PRO A 236 -10.34 -29.30 1.30
CA PRO A 236 -9.32 -30.22 0.83
C PRO A 236 -9.28 -30.21 -0.70
N VAL A 237 -8.07 -30.16 -1.26
CA VAL A 237 -7.85 -30.22 -2.71
C VAL A 237 -7.27 -31.56 -3.12
N ARG A 238 -6.29 -32.04 -2.36
CA ARG A 238 -5.64 -33.32 -2.60
C ARG A 238 -4.97 -33.82 -1.33
N THR A 239 -5.07 -35.14 -1.08
CA THR A 239 -4.38 -35.79 0.03
C THR A 239 -3.57 -36.99 -0.46
N ASN A 240 -2.51 -37.34 0.26
CA ASN A 240 -1.76 -38.59 0.11
C ASN A 240 -1.84 -39.47 1.37
N GLY A 241 -2.83 -39.20 2.25
CA GLY A 241 -3.01 -39.88 3.52
C GLY A 241 -2.14 -39.35 4.67
N LYS A 242 -0.97 -38.77 4.36
CA LYS A 242 -0.05 -38.22 5.36
C LYS A 242 -0.10 -36.68 5.41
N TYR A 243 -0.35 -36.05 4.26
CA TYR A 243 -0.46 -34.62 4.08
C TYR A 243 -1.64 -34.28 3.20
N THR A 244 -2.32 -33.15 3.50
CA THR A 244 -3.41 -32.62 2.70
C THR A 244 -3.02 -31.25 2.18
N ARG A 245 -3.08 -31.05 0.84
CA ARG A 245 -3.13 -29.73 0.22
C ARG A 245 -4.55 -29.20 0.35
N ARG A 246 -4.73 -28.05 0.94
CA ARG A 246 -6.04 -27.41 1.08
C ARG A 246 -6.02 -25.98 0.54
N ARG A 247 -7.16 -25.55 0.08
CA ARG A 247 -7.47 -24.15 -0.22
C ARG A 247 -8.24 -23.59 0.97
N TYR A 248 -7.95 -22.38 1.36
CA TYR A 248 -8.78 -21.68 2.33
C TYR A 248 -9.15 -20.28 1.87
N LEU A 249 -10.36 -19.87 2.25
CA LEU A 249 -10.91 -18.53 2.08
C LEU A 249 -10.93 -17.88 3.46
N SER A 250 -10.26 -16.71 3.58
CA SER A 250 -10.33 -15.84 4.75
C SER A 250 -11.38 -14.76 4.51
N ILE A 251 -12.43 -14.74 5.31
CA ILE A 251 -13.57 -13.83 5.23
C ILE A 251 -13.46 -12.73 6.28
#